data_128870f80f45ec57680cdda84e454e50
#
_entry.id   128870f80f45ec57680cdda84e454e50
#
_cell.length_a   1.000
_cell.length_b   1.000
_cell.length_c   1.000
_cell.angle_alpha   90.00
_cell.angle_beta   90.00
_cell.angle_gamma   90.00
#
_symmetry.space_group_name_H-M   'P 1'
#
loop_
_entity.id
_entity.type
_entity.pdbx_description
1 polymer ?
#
loop_
_entity_poly.entity_id
_entity_poly.type
_entity_poly.pdbx_seq_one_letter_code
_entity_poly.pdbx_strand_id
1 'polypeptide(L)'
;MVREIKPHGPLPSQAQLAYLEDELAAFIHFGPNTFYDQEWGTGQEDPERFNPTILDALEWVRVLKETGFKKLILVVKHHDGFVLYPTAHTDYSVKASPWRNGEGDLLFEVSQAATEFDMDMGVYLSPWDAHSPLYHVEREADYNAYYLAQLKE
;
A
#
# COMPACT_ATOMS: atom_id res chain seq x y z
N MET A 1 45.31 17.04 19.44
CA MET A 1 44.51 17.48 18.25
C MET A 1 43.81 16.25 17.70
N VAL A 2 42.51 16.20 17.79
CA VAL A 2 41.71 15.16 17.13
C VAL A 2 41.71 15.46 15.65
N ARG A 3 42.26 14.54 14.83
CA ARG A 3 42.27 14.70 13.36
C ARG A 3 40.86 14.54 12.86
N GLU A 4 40.31 15.58 12.26
CA GLU A 4 39.00 15.53 11.62
C GLU A 4 39.03 14.51 10.49
N ILE A 5 38.22 13.46 10.60
CA ILE A 5 38.09 12.42 9.56
C ILE A 5 37.20 13.02 8.48
N LYS A 6 37.77 13.23 7.29
CA LYS A 6 36.98 13.67 6.13
C LYS A 6 36.34 12.47 5.44
N PRO A 7 35.08 12.59 5.02
CA PRO A 7 34.42 11.56 4.22
C PRO A 7 35.22 11.26 2.95
N HIS A 8 35.25 10.00 2.54
CA HIS A 8 35.97 9.54 1.36
C HIS A 8 35.05 8.67 0.49
N GLY A 9 34.99 8.96 -0.81
CA GLY A 9 34.16 8.23 -1.78
C GLY A 9 32.75 8.79 -1.94
N PRO A 10 31.85 8.03 -2.56
CA PRO A 10 30.44 8.40 -2.68
C PRO A 10 29.79 8.59 -1.31
N LEU A 11 29.15 9.72 -1.11
CA LEU A 11 28.42 10.02 0.12
C LEU A 11 26.92 9.85 -0.10
N PRO A 12 26.16 9.42 0.94
CA PRO A 12 24.71 9.38 0.84
C PRO A 12 24.15 10.79 0.62
N SER A 13 23.09 10.89 -0.16
CA SER A 13 22.30 12.13 -0.27
C SER A 13 21.53 12.41 1.03
N GLN A 14 21.04 13.62 1.21
CA GLN A 14 20.21 13.97 2.36
C GLN A 14 18.96 13.09 2.44
N ALA A 15 18.34 12.76 1.29
CA ALA A 15 17.18 11.86 1.25
C ALA A 15 17.52 10.44 1.72
N GLN A 16 18.71 9.93 1.37
CA GLN A 16 19.18 8.64 1.86
C GLN A 16 19.48 8.65 3.36
N LEU A 17 20.03 9.74 3.87
CA LEU A 17 20.24 9.89 5.31
C LEU A 17 18.90 9.96 6.07
N ALA A 18 17.96 10.76 5.59
CA ALA A 18 16.62 10.83 6.18
C ALA A 18 15.92 9.47 6.20
N TYR A 19 16.02 8.70 5.09
CA TYR A 19 15.48 7.35 5.03
C TYR A 19 16.12 6.41 6.08
N LEU A 20 17.43 6.52 6.31
CA LEU A 20 18.12 5.72 7.33
C LEU A 20 17.72 6.14 8.76
N GLU A 21 17.37 7.41 8.97
CA GLU A 21 16.92 7.92 10.26
C GLU A 21 15.49 7.47 10.62
N ASP A 22 14.69 7.02 9.64
CA ASP A 22 13.37 6.44 9.89
C ASP A 22 13.46 5.13 10.70
N GLU A 23 14.51 4.35 10.53
CA GLU A 23 14.85 3.08 11.19
C GLU A 23 13.76 2.00 11.05
N LEU A 24 12.52 2.30 11.50
CA LEU A 24 11.38 1.39 11.50
C LEU A 24 10.29 1.86 10.55
N ALA A 25 10.00 1.04 9.54
CA ALA A 25 8.84 1.21 8.66
C ALA A 25 7.92 0.00 8.78
N ALA A 26 6.63 0.23 8.93
CA ALA A 26 5.62 -0.82 8.97
C ALA A 26 5.02 -1.04 7.58
N PHE A 27 4.86 -2.31 7.18
CA PHE A 27 4.07 -2.70 6.02
C PHE A 27 2.72 -3.22 6.48
N ILE A 28 1.63 -2.62 6.01
CA ILE A 28 0.26 -3.06 6.32
C ILE A 28 -0.26 -3.87 5.14
N HIS A 29 -0.36 -5.20 5.33
CA HIS A 29 -0.99 -6.13 4.42
C HIS A 29 -2.39 -6.47 4.92
N PHE A 30 -3.39 -5.89 4.30
CA PHE A 30 -4.79 -6.16 4.62
C PHE A 30 -5.60 -6.10 3.32
N GLY A 31 -6.31 -7.18 3.01
CA GLY A 31 -7.03 -7.29 1.74
C GLY A 31 -7.86 -8.58 1.69
N PRO A 32 -8.36 -9.00 0.52
CA PRO A 32 -9.13 -10.24 0.37
C PRO A 32 -8.44 -11.45 0.98
N ASN A 33 -7.12 -11.54 0.85
CA ASN A 33 -6.32 -12.67 1.33
C ASN A 33 -6.49 -12.93 2.84
N THR A 34 -6.75 -11.87 3.64
CA THR A 34 -7.08 -11.98 5.06
C THR A 34 -8.36 -12.79 5.28
N PHE A 35 -9.33 -12.67 4.37
CA PHE A 35 -10.64 -13.34 4.47
C PHE A 35 -10.64 -14.73 3.82
N TYR A 36 -9.60 -15.05 3.05
CA TYR A 36 -9.41 -16.35 2.42
C TYR A 36 -8.37 -17.23 3.11
N ASP A 37 -7.76 -16.74 4.21
CA ASP A 37 -6.70 -17.43 4.96
C ASP A 37 -5.54 -17.87 4.04
N GLN A 38 -5.07 -16.94 3.22
CA GLN A 38 -3.99 -17.20 2.26
C GLN A 38 -3.04 -16.01 2.20
N GLU A 39 -1.77 -16.31 1.90
CA GLU A 39 -0.73 -15.28 1.75
C GLU A 39 -0.87 -14.55 0.40
N TRP A 40 -1.12 -15.30 -0.67
CA TRP A 40 -1.23 -14.79 -2.02
C TRP A 40 -2.56 -15.20 -2.64
N GLY A 41 -3.25 -14.23 -3.21
CA GLY A 41 -4.47 -14.47 -3.96
C GLY A 41 -4.17 -14.85 -5.41
N THR A 42 -5.21 -15.35 -6.06
CA THR A 42 -5.18 -15.80 -7.45
C THR A 42 -5.75 -14.77 -8.44
N GLY A 43 -6.37 -13.69 -7.92
CA GLY A 43 -7.11 -12.71 -8.70
C GLY A 43 -8.53 -13.17 -9.05
N GLN A 44 -9.01 -14.26 -8.45
CA GLN A 44 -10.37 -14.78 -8.64
C GLN A 44 -11.15 -14.81 -7.32
N GLU A 45 -10.63 -14.23 -6.27
CA GLU A 45 -11.30 -14.11 -4.99
C GLU A 45 -12.56 -13.25 -5.16
N ASP A 46 -13.67 -13.73 -4.59
CA ASP A 46 -14.93 -13.02 -4.62
C ASP A 46 -14.84 -11.74 -3.75
N PRO A 47 -14.99 -10.54 -4.33
CA PRO A 47 -14.97 -9.29 -3.59
C PRO A 47 -16.01 -9.21 -2.47
N GLU A 48 -17.11 -9.94 -2.56
CA GLU A 48 -18.16 -9.95 -1.52
C GLU A 48 -17.64 -10.46 -0.17
N ARG A 49 -16.56 -11.22 -0.14
CA ARG A 49 -15.95 -11.67 1.12
C ARG A 49 -15.10 -10.59 1.80
N PHE A 50 -14.69 -9.56 1.07
CA PHE A 50 -14.00 -8.42 1.70
C PHE A 50 -15.03 -7.51 2.40
N ASN A 51 -15.34 -7.85 3.63
CA ASN A 51 -16.31 -7.10 4.44
C ASN A 51 -15.84 -6.98 5.89
N PRO A 52 -14.82 -6.17 6.17
CA PRO A 52 -14.37 -5.92 7.54
C PRO A 52 -15.47 -5.25 8.36
N THR A 53 -15.88 -5.89 9.46
CA THR A 53 -16.94 -5.39 10.36
C THR A 53 -16.42 -4.37 11.36
N ILE A 54 -15.14 -4.48 11.73
CA ILE A 54 -14.46 -3.56 12.66
C ILE A 54 -13.11 -3.22 12.04
N LEU A 55 -13.05 -2.09 11.33
CA LEU A 55 -11.82 -1.55 10.79
C LEU A 55 -11.64 -0.16 11.38
N ASP A 56 -10.50 0.05 12.03
CA ASP A 56 -10.12 1.31 12.66
C ASP A 56 -8.70 1.69 12.21
N ALA A 57 -8.63 2.46 11.13
CA ALA A 57 -7.37 2.94 10.57
C ALA A 57 -6.64 3.87 11.55
N LEU A 58 -7.39 4.62 12.35
CA LEU A 58 -6.84 5.52 13.36
C LEU A 58 -6.08 4.72 14.43
N GLU A 59 -6.70 3.63 14.92
CA GLU A 59 -6.08 2.76 15.91
C GLU A 59 -4.82 2.09 15.35
N TRP A 60 -4.82 1.65 14.10
CA TRP A 60 -3.62 1.07 13.47
C TRP A 60 -2.44 2.05 13.50
N VAL A 61 -2.68 3.28 13.05
CA VAL A 61 -1.61 4.30 12.97
C VAL A 61 -1.19 4.74 14.38
N ARG A 62 -2.14 4.89 15.31
CA ARG A 62 -1.84 5.22 16.71
C ARG A 62 -0.87 4.20 17.33
N VAL A 63 -1.18 2.90 17.19
CA VAL A 63 -0.34 1.83 17.73
C VAL A 63 1.06 1.86 17.11
N LEU A 64 1.17 2.05 15.81
CA LEU A 64 2.46 2.16 15.14
C LEU A 64 3.26 3.37 15.67
N LYS A 65 2.64 4.53 15.79
CA LYS A 65 3.29 5.73 16.32
C LYS A 65 3.76 5.55 17.76
N GLU A 66 2.92 5.00 18.62
CA GLU A 66 3.25 4.75 20.04
C GLU A 66 4.38 3.72 20.23
N THR A 67 4.51 2.80 19.27
CA THR A 67 5.58 1.78 19.30
C THR A 67 6.87 2.21 18.59
N GLY A 68 6.94 3.46 18.12
CA GLY A 68 8.17 4.07 17.61
C GLY A 68 8.38 3.97 16.10
N PHE A 69 7.38 3.47 15.35
CA PHE A 69 7.44 3.55 13.88
C PHE A 69 7.32 5.00 13.41
N LYS A 70 8.11 5.36 12.43
CA LYS A 70 8.10 6.70 11.82
C LYS A 70 7.39 6.72 10.47
N LYS A 71 7.30 5.56 9.83
CA LYS A 71 6.72 5.39 8.50
C LYS A 71 5.83 4.15 8.45
N LEU A 72 4.73 4.26 7.72
CA LEU A 72 3.92 3.11 7.31
C LEU A 72 3.82 3.04 5.79
N ILE A 73 3.66 1.83 5.26
CA ILE A 73 3.42 1.56 3.85
C ILE A 73 2.15 0.71 3.77
N LEU A 74 1.09 1.28 3.20
CA LEU A 74 -0.14 0.53 2.96
C LEU A 74 -0.05 -0.20 1.63
N VAL A 75 -0.31 -1.49 1.63
CA VAL A 75 -0.50 -2.27 0.41
C VAL A 75 -1.90 -1.98 -0.14
N VAL A 76 -1.99 -1.05 -1.09
CA VAL A 76 -3.27 -0.63 -1.69
C VAL A 76 -3.75 -1.55 -2.81
N LYS A 77 -2.85 -2.33 -3.38
CA LYS A 77 -3.11 -3.43 -4.31
C LYS A 77 -2.04 -4.49 -4.11
N HIS A 78 -2.43 -5.73 -3.78
CA HIS A 78 -1.52 -6.86 -3.71
C HIS A 78 -1.47 -7.59 -5.06
N HIS A 79 -0.77 -8.72 -5.15
CA HIS A 79 -0.57 -9.51 -6.37
C HIS A 79 -1.85 -10.09 -6.97
N ASP A 80 -2.92 -10.23 -6.17
CA ASP A 80 -4.25 -10.64 -6.64
C ASP A 80 -4.92 -9.60 -7.52
N GLY A 81 -4.53 -8.33 -7.41
CA GLY A 81 -5.07 -7.23 -8.20
C GLY A 81 -6.23 -6.47 -7.54
N PHE A 82 -6.69 -6.90 -6.33
CA PHE A 82 -7.77 -6.20 -5.63
C PHE A 82 -7.29 -4.85 -5.09
N VAL A 83 -8.05 -3.79 -5.40
CA VAL A 83 -7.70 -2.42 -5.05
C VAL A 83 -8.51 -1.95 -3.84
N LEU A 84 -7.81 -1.43 -2.83
CA LEU A 84 -8.39 -1.03 -1.54
C LEU A 84 -8.93 0.42 -1.51
N TYR A 85 -9.05 1.06 -2.67
CA TYR A 85 -9.66 2.38 -2.84
C TYR A 85 -10.57 2.37 -4.09
N PRO A 86 -11.50 3.32 -4.23
CA PRO A 86 -12.50 3.32 -5.32
C PRO A 86 -11.90 3.75 -6.66
N THR A 87 -10.92 3.02 -7.17
CA THR A 87 -10.24 3.28 -8.44
C THR A 87 -11.21 3.33 -9.63
N ALA A 88 -10.88 4.16 -10.64
CA ALA A 88 -11.59 4.20 -11.92
C ALA A 88 -11.08 3.15 -12.93
N HIS A 89 -10.00 2.43 -12.65
CA HIS A 89 -9.28 1.62 -13.62
C HIS A 89 -9.59 0.13 -13.58
N THR A 90 -10.26 -0.35 -12.53
CA THR A 90 -10.75 -1.73 -12.44
C THR A 90 -12.01 -1.81 -11.58
N ASP A 91 -12.86 -2.79 -11.88
CA ASP A 91 -14.00 -3.10 -11.03
C ASP A 91 -13.61 -4.04 -9.87
N TYR A 92 -12.43 -4.67 -9.95
CA TYR A 92 -11.91 -5.54 -8.89
C TYR A 92 -11.31 -4.70 -7.75
N SER A 93 -12.20 -4.13 -6.95
CA SER A 93 -11.84 -3.18 -5.90
C SER A 93 -12.89 -3.16 -4.80
N VAL A 94 -12.68 -2.36 -3.79
CA VAL A 94 -13.64 -2.10 -2.69
C VAL A 94 -15.03 -1.74 -3.18
N LYS A 95 -15.16 -1.17 -4.39
CA LYS A 95 -16.47 -0.86 -5.00
C LYS A 95 -17.33 -2.11 -5.26
N ALA A 96 -16.70 -3.26 -5.49
CA ALA A 96 -17.39 -4.53 -5.70
C ALA A 96 -17.65 -5.29 -4.39
N SER A 97 -17.21 -4.77 -3.25
CA SER A 97 -17.41 -5.38 -1.94
C SER A 97 -18.61 -4.79 -1.20
N PRO A 98 -19.21 -5.53 -0.25
CA PRO A 98 -20.25 -4.97 0.62
C PRO A 98 -19.70 -4.04 1.70
N TRP A 99 -18.39 -3.96 1.84
CA TRP A 99 -17.76 -3.09 2.83
C TRP A 99 -18.16 -1.63 2.59
N ARG A 100 -18.78 -1.02 3.63
CA ARG A 100 -19.35 0.34 3.56
C ARG A 100 -20.25 0.56 2.35
N ASN A 101 -20.99 -0.47 1.91
CA ASN A 101 -21.87 -0.45 0.74
C ASN A 101 -21.13 -0.12 -0.57
N GLY A 102 -19.87 -0.54 -0.72
CA GLY A 102 -19.05 -0.25 -1.89
C GLY A 102 -18.41 1.16 -1.93
N GLU A 103 -18.58 1.93 -0.86
CA GLU A 103 -18.04 3.30 -0.73
C GLU A 103 -16.79 3.37 0.17
N GLY A 104 -16.24 2.22 0.54
CA GLY A 104 -15.04 2.17 1.38
C GLY A 104 -13.80 2.67 0.63
N ASP A 105 -12.93 3.39 1.34
CA ASP A 105 -11.65 3.87 0.84
C ASP A 105 -10.60 3.74 1.95
N LEU A 106 -9.90 2.59 1.95
CA LEU A 106 -8.91 2.33 2.98
C LEU A 106 -7.67 3.22 2.82
N LEU A 107 -7.32 3.57 1.58
CA LEU A 107 -6.22 4.49 1.32
C LEU A 107 -6.48 5.86 1.96
N PHE A 108 -7.67 6.40 1.73
CA PHE A 108 -8.08 7.66 2.33
C PHE A 108 -8.10 7.59 3.87
N GLU A 109 -8.72 6.56 4.45
CA GLU A 109 -8.82 6.40 5.92
C GLU A 109 -7.43 6.33 6.58
N VAL A 110 -6.52 5.53 6.03
CA VAL A 110 -5.16 5.42 6.56
C VAL A 110 -4.36 6.72 6.34
N SER A 111 -4.56 7.41 5.22
CA SER A 111 -3.87 8.68 4.95
C SER A 111 -4.30 9.79 5.93
N GLN A 112 -5.59 9.85 6.27
CA GLN A 112 -6.09 10.78 7.29
C GLN A 112 -5.51 10.46 8.67
N ALA A 113 -5.49 9.17 9.05
CA ALA A 113 -4.89 8.75 10.30
C ALA A 113 -3.38 9.05 10.36
N ALA A 114 -2.65 8.80 9.28
CA ALA A 114 -1.22 9.13 9.19
C ALA A 114 -0.96 10.63 9.38
N THR A 115 -1.82 11.46 8.78
CA THR A 115 -1.75 12.92 8.93
C THR A 115 -2.01 13.34 10.38
N GLU A 116 -3.03 12.75 11.04
CA GLU A 116 -3.38 13.08 12.43
C GLU A 116 -2.24 12.75 13.41
N PHE A 117 -1.53 11.65 13.19
CA PHE A 117 -0.42 11.24 14.05
C PHE A 117 0.96 11.71 13.57
N ASP A 118 1.03 12.59 12.56
CA ASP A 118 2.30 13.05 12.00
C ASP A 118 3.23 11.86 11.69
N MET A 119 2.73 10.92 10.89
CA MET A 119 3.44 9.72 10.45
C MET A 119 3.63 9.74 8.93
N ASP A 120 4.84 9.51 8.48
CA ASP A 120 5.13 9.35 7.06
C ASP A 120 4.38 8.16 6.48
N MET A 121 3.73 8.36 5.32
CA MET A 121 3.00 7.31 4.64
C MET A 121 3.54 7.08 3.23
N GLY A 122 3.71 5.81 2.90
CA GLY A 122 3.91 5.32 1.55
C GLY A 122 2.79 4.36 1.14
N VAL A 123 2.71 4.09 -0.16
CA VAL A 123 1.80 3.09 -0.73
C VAL A 123 2.58 2.04 -1.50
N TYR A 124 2.10 0.80 -1.43
CA TYR A 124 2.54 -0.27 -2.29
C TYR A 124 1.40 -0.65 -3.24
N LEU A 125 1.59 -0.34 -4.51
CA LEU A 125 0.74 -0.78 -5.60
C LEU A 125 1.50 -1.88 -6.34
N SER A 126 1.06 -3.13 -6.24
CA SER A 126 1.75 -4.25 -6.88
C SER A 126 1.83 -4.07 -8.40
N PRO A 127 3.02 -4.23 -9.01
CA PRO A 127 3.13 -4.34 -10.47
C PRO A 127 2.65 -5.70 -10.99
N TRP A 128 2.55 -6.71 -10.12
CA TRP A 128 1.92 -7.98 -10.45
C TRP A 128 0.42 -7.86 -10.22
N ASP A 129 -0.38 -8.37 -11.16
CA ASP A 129 -1.83 -8.28 -11.13
C ASP A 129 -2.42 -9.57 -11.74
N ALA A 130 -2.73 -10.53 -10.87
CA ALA A 130 -3.27 -11.83 -11.31
C ALA A 130 -4.68 -11.73 -11.87
N HIS A 131 -5.44 -10.67 -11.50
CA HIS A 131 -6.80 -10.44 -12.00
C HIS A 131 -6.81 -9.84 -13.40
N SER A 132 -5.86 -8.95 -13.71
CA SER A 132 -5.88 -8.18 -14.94
C SER A 132 -5.60 -9.04 -16.18
N PRO A 133 -6.49 -9.09 -17.17
CA PRO A 133 -6.23 -9.78 -18.43
C PRO A 133 -5.12 -9.11 -19.27
N LEU A 134 -4.66 -7.94 -18.86
CA LEU A 134 -3.57 -7.22 -19.50
C LEU A 134 -2.19 -7.67 -18.96
N TYR A 135 -2.16 -8.34 -17.79
CA TYR A 135 -0.92 -8.79 -17.17
C TYR A 135 -0.37 -10.04 -17.88
N HIS A 136 0.16 -9.85 -19.10
CA HIS A 136 0.79 -10.87 -19.92
C HIS A 136 1.95 -10.25 -20.71
N VAL A 137 2.97 -11.05 -20.98
CA VAL A 137 4.19 -10.61 -21.73
C VAL A 137 3.81 -10.01 -23.09
N GLU A 138 2.83 -10.55 -23.78
CA GLU A 138 2.38 -10.09 -25.09
C GLU A 138 1.61 -8.74 -25.03
N ARG A 139 1.23 -8.30 -23.84
CA ARG A 139 0.45 -7.08 -23.61
C ARG A 139 1.15 -6.11 -22.64
N GLU A 140 2.45 -6.21 -22.51
CA GLU A 140 3.23 -5.42 -21.55
C GLU A 140 2.98 -3.90 -21.67
N ALA A 141 2.91 -3.38 -22.91
CA ALA A 141 2.67 -1.95 -23.13
C ALA A 141 1.28 -1.50 -22.63
N ASP A 142 0.26 -2.32 -22.85
CA ASP A 142 -1.11 -2.05 -22.40
C ASP A 142 -1.18 -2.10 -20.88
N TYR A 143 -0.54 -3.12 -20.28
CA TYR A 143 -0.49 -3.27 -18.83
C TYR A 143 0.27 -2.11 -18.18
N ASN A 144 1.41 -1.71 -18.73
CA ASN A 144 2.17 -0.58 -18.21
C ASN A 144 1.37 0.73 -18.27
N ALA A 145 0.58 0.94 -19.33
CA ALA A 145 -0.31 2.10 -19.41
C ALA A 145 -1.39 2.08 -18.33
N TYR A 146 -2.03 0.92 -18.12
CA TYR A 146 -3.00 0.71 -17.06
C TYR A 146 -2.38 0.92 -15.66
N TYR A 147 -1.25 0.31 -15.39
CA TYR A 147 -0.55 0.44 -14.11
C TYR A 147 -0.14 1.88 -13.82
N LEU A 148 0.39 2.60 -14.82
CA LEU A 148 0.73 4.01 -14.70
C LEU A 148 -0.50 4.90 -14.48
N ALA A 149 -1.64 4.54 -15.03
CA ALA A 149 -2.89 5.25 -14.78
C ALA A 149 -3.32 5.11 -13.30
N GLN A 150 -3.26 3.90 -12.75
CA GLN A 150 -3.51 3.67 -11.32
C GLN A 150 -2.52 4.41 -10.40
N LEU A 151 -1.25 4.51 -10.78
CA LEU A 151 -0.24 5.24 -10.00
C LEU A 151 -0.45 6.76 -9.99
N LYS A 152 -1.18 7.29 -10.94
CA LYS A 152 -1.43 8.73 -11.10
C LYS A 152 -2.76 9.19 -10.51
N GLU A 153 -3.63 8.25 -10.22
CA GLU A 153 -4.92 8.49 -9.59
C GLU A 153 -4.76 8.94 -8.14
#